data_477a66a17a6a7399a80bf613348b1df3
#
_entry.id   477a66a17a6a7399a80bf613348b1df3
#
_cell.length_a   1.000
_cell.length_b   1.000
_cell.length_c   1.000
_cell.angle_alpha   90.00
_cell.angle_beta   90.00
_cell.angle_gamma   90.00
#
_symmetry.space_group_name_H-M   'P 1'
#
loop_
_entity.id
_entity.type
_entity.pdbx_description
1 polymer ?
#
loop_
_entity_poly.entity_id
_entity_poly.type
_entity_poly.pdbx_seq_one_letter_code
_entity_poly.pdbx_strand_id
1 'polypeptide(L)'
;MKRVCALAATLMLGLAACGGDEGSSGGQASGGAQGGGTIRVALGDIESVETLALFIALDRVRERGTKVNLVELSDEDLANQAVVGGQADVGLGAPYGLIQGSGAPLRIFCQLQRLRFFPVVDKAAYPDWQALDGKTLAVHSRGSTSEALAHIIEKDEGIKFGKVSFVPGAEVRATALLRGNVKAAMLDIPNKNYVMSEEPSKFHVLPTPESSASDEVLFANTAWLDKNKQSAQVLLEEILTVWRSIKKDPNFVQTERKRLGLARDLPDELEKELVPYYRQGAEEGLFTQDCGGEAAAKDDFTFYSLAGQLKGDPASLKVEDFWSLKQLNAAVDKVGQSGS
;
A
#
# COMPACT_ATOMS: atom_id res chain seq x y z
N MET A 1 55.32 -25.15 8.94
CA MET A 1 55.60 -25.96 7.74
C MET A 1 54.62 -25.52 6.68
N LYS A 2 55.01 -24.60 5.82
CA LYS A 2 55.43 -24.73 4.40
C LYS A 2 54.44 -25.63 3.62
N ARG A 3 53.62 -25.12 2.72
CA ARG A 3 53.95 -24.91 1.32
C ARG A 3 52.97 -23.98 0.60
N VAL A 4 53.52 -23.01 -0.07
CA VAL A 4 53.03 -22.12 -1.13
C VAL A 4 52.96 -22.93 -2.42
N CYS A 5 51.97 -22.70 -3.28
CA CYS A 5 52.04 -22.86 -4.73
C CYS A 5 51.18 -21.82 -5.42
N ALA A 6 51.83 -20.92 -6.11
CA ALA A 6 51.32 -20.02 -7.12
C ALA A 6 51.53 -20.64 -8.50
N LEU A 7 50.63 -20.38 -9.46
CA LEU A 7 50.84 -20.38 -10.93
C LEU A 7 49.61 -19.66 -11.52
N ALA A 8 49.71 -18.49 -12.04
CA ALA A 8 50.26 -17.98 -13.32
C ALA A 8 49.28 -18.14 -14.51
N ALA A 9 48.79 -17.02 -14.89
CA ALA A 9 48.34 -16.41 -16.14
C ALA A 9 48.33 -17.25 -17.44
N THR A 10 47.25 -17.06 -18.23
CA THR A 10 47.43 -16.93 -19.69
C THR A 10 46.32 -16.03 -20.27
N LEU A 11 46.75 -14.91 -20.86
CA LEU A 11 46.04 -14.03 -21.76
C LEU A 11 45.83 -14.76 -23.12
N MET A 12 44.65 -14.64 -23.72
CA MET A 12 44.50 -14.70 -25.18
C MET A 12 43.52 -13.63 -25.65
N LEU A 13 44.08 -12.67 -26.38
CA LEU A 13 43.37 -11.76 -27.29
C LEU A 13 42.96 -12.55 -28.54
N GLY A 14 41.71 -12.29 -28.97
CA GLY A 14 41.23 -12.66 -30.29
C GLY A 14 40.39 -11.53 -30.86
N LEU A 15 40.99 -10.73 -31.74
CA LEU A 15 40.34 -9.82 -32.68
C LEU A 15 39.92 -10.58 -33.93
N ALA A 16 38.75 -10.25 -34.47
CA ALA A 16 38.40 -10.15 -35.91
C ALA A 16 36.90 -10.07 -36.02
N ALA A 17 36.31 -9.18 -36.64
CA ALA A 17 36.33 -8.34 -37.83
C ALA A 17 34.97 -8.44 -38.54
N CYS A 18 34.40 -7.28 -38.78
CA CYS A 18 33.50 -6.78 -39.83
C CYS A 18 32.78 -7.74 -40.78
N GLY A 19 31.53 -7.41 -41.06
CA GLY A 19 30.88 -7.68 -42.33
C GLY A 19 29.38 -7.62 -42.29
N GLY A 20 28.77 -6.51 -42.76
CA GLY A 20 27.88 -6.38 -43.92
C GLY A 20 26.42 -6.71 -43.68
N ASP A 21 25.65 -5.74 -43.52
CA ASP A 21 24.63 -5.07 -44.37
C ASP A 21 23.44 -5.89 -44.89
N GLU A 22 22.32 -5.18 -44.88
CA GLU A 22 21.04 -5.29 -45.57
C GLU A 22 19.81 -5.85 -44.82
N GLY A 23 19.00 -4.96 -44.34
CA GLY A 23 17.66 -4.61 -44.77
C GLY A 23 16.55 -5.63 -44.59
N SER A 24 15.71 -5.47 -43.59
CA SER A 24 14.27 -5.75 -43.78
C SER A 24 13.43 -4.90 -42.84
N SER A 25 12.61 -4.08 -43.45
CA SER A 25 11.50 -3.31 -42.89
C SER A 25 10.46 -4.23 -42.28
N GLY A 26 9.91 -3.88 -41.15
CA GLY A 26 8.62 -4.42 -40.77
C GLY A 26 8.28 -4.34 -39.30
N GLY A 27 7.34 -3.52 -38.94
CA GLY A 27 6.53 -3.64 -37.75
C GLY A 27 7.00 -2.84 -36.56
N GLN A 28 6.61 -1.57 -36.50
CA GLN A 28 6.51 -0.84 -35.22
C GLN A 28 5.43 -1.52 -34.36
N ALA A 29 5.85 -2.50 -33.55
CA ALA A 29 5.10 -2.84 -32.36
C ALA A 29 5.21 -1.60 -31.44
N SER A 30 4.09 -1.06 -31.00
CA SER A 30 4.01 -0.04 -29.97
C SER A 30 4.67 -0.59 -28.71
N GLY A 31 5.98 -0.36 -28.59
CA GLY A 31 6.78 -0.82 -27.47
C GLY A 31 6.38 -0.07 -26.22
N GLY A 32 5.60 -0.71 -25.36
CA GLY A 32 5.55 -0.33 -23.97
C GLY A 32 7.00 -0.30 -23.44
N ALA A 33 7.36 0.73 -22.67
CA ALA A 33 8.68 0.83 -22.08
C ALA A 33 8.98 -0.50 -21.36
N GLN A 34 10.00 -1.25 -21.81
CA GLN A 34 10.43 -2.45 -21.10
C GLN A 34 11.03 -2.00 -19.77
N GLY A 35 10.53 -2.56 -18.67
CA GLY A 35 11.12 -2.37 -17.34
C GLY A 35 12.55 -2.91 -17.33
N GLY A 36 13.40 -2.26 -16.59
CA GLY A 36 14.79 -2.69 -16.33
C GLY A 36 15.13 -2.39 -14.88
N GLY A 37 15.99 -3.23 -14.27
CA GLY A 37 16.43 -3.05 -12.90
C GLY A 37 15.63 -3.86 -11.87
N THR A 38 15.84 -3.55 -10.60
CA THR A 38 15.20 -4.22 -9.46
C THR A 38 14.52 -3.18 -8.58
N ILE A 39 13.30 -3.47 -8.11
CA ILE A 39 12.60 -2.71 -7.10
C ILE A 39 12.51 -3.56 -5.84
N ARG A 40 13.00 -3.06 -4.71
CA ARG A 40 12.79 -3.67 -3.39
C ARG A 40 11.60 -2.99 -2.74
N VAL A 41 10.52 -3.74 -2.51
CA VAL A 41 9.27 -3.22 -1.94
C VAL A 41 9.16 -3.67 -0.49
N ALA A 42 9.16 -2.72 0.44
CA ALA A 42 8.92 -2.99 1.86
C ALA A 42 7.40 -3.12 2.11
N LEU A 43 7.03 -4.24 2.70
CA LEU A 43 5.67 -4.58 3.09
C LEU A 43 5.62 -4.75 4.61
N GLY A 44 4.77 -3.98 5.27
CA GLY A 44 4.48 -4.10 6.71
C GLY A 44 3.15 -4.79 6.99
N ASP A 45 2.62 -5.49 6.00
CA ASP A 45 1.37 -6.24 6.08
C ASP A 45 1.48 -7.59 5.34
N ILE A 46 0.49 -8.44 5.51
CA ILE A 46 0.42 -9.77 4.92
C ILE A 46 -0.39 -9.76 3.61
N GLU A 47 -0.24 -10.83 2.83
CA GLU A 47 -1.10 -11.08 1.69
C GLU A 47 -2.54 -11.35 2.16
N SER A 48 -3.48 -10.49 1.78
CA SER A 48 -4.86 -10.46 2.26
C SER A 48 -5.83 -10.08 1.13
N VAL A 49 -7.13 -10.10 1.40
CA VAL A 49 -8.14 -9.60 0.43
C VAL A 49 -7.83 -8.19 -0.01
N GLU A 50 -7.40 -7.34 0.90
CA GLU A 50 -7.14 -5.91 0.66
C GLU A 50 -5.89 -5.69 -0.19
N THR A 51 -4.82 -6.44 0.06
CA THR A 51 -3.52 -6.26 -0.60
C THR A 51 -3.41 -6.95 -1.96
N LEU A 52 -4.32 -7.88 -2.31
CA LEU A 52 -4.25 -8.68 -3.54
C LEU A 52 -4.11 -7.86 -4.83
N ALA A 53 -4.82 -6.74 -4.94
CA ALA A 53 -4.73 -5.89 -6.13
C ALA A 53 -3.32 -5.36 -6.35
N LEU A 54 -2.62 -4.99 -5.26
CA LEU A 54 -1.22 -4.57 -5.33
C LEU A 54 -0.31 -5.72 -5.74
N PHE A 55 -0.47 -6.91 -5.15
CA PHE A 55 0.35 -8.08 -5.54
C PHE A 55 0.18 -8.45 -7.01
N ILE A 56 -1.04 -8.33 -7.56
CA ILE A 56 -1.29 -8.49 -9.00
C ILE A 56 -0.53 -7.42 -9.80
N ALA A 57 -0.54 -6.17 -9.38
CA ALA A 57 0.20 -5.10 -10.05
C ALA A 57 1.71 -5.36 -10.02
N LEU A 58 2.26 -5.79 -8.88
CA LEU A 58 3.68 -6.14 -8.74
C LEU A 58 4.09 -7.32 -9.63
N ASP A 59 3.20 -8.32 -9.80
CA ASP A 59 3.46 -9.44 -10.71
C ASP A 59 3.48 -8.99 -12.16
N ARG A 60 2.56 -8.12 -12.56
CA ARG A 60 2.56 -7.50 -13.90
C ARG A 60 3.81 -6.66 -14.15
N VAL A 61 4.35 -5.99 -13.13
CA VAL A 61 5.64 -5.31 -13.20
C VAL A 61 6.77 -6.31 -13.51
N ARG A 62 6.74 -7.52 -12.92
CA ARG A 62 7.68 -8.62 -13.23
C ARG A 62 7.53 -9.10 -14.67
N GLU A 63 6.30 -9.27 -15.16
CA GLU A 63 5.99 -9.65 -16.55
C GLU A 63 6.56 -8.63 -17.56
N ARG A 64 6.69 -7.35 -17.17
CA ARG A 64 7.33 -6.28 -17.98
C ARG A 64 8.87 -6.24 -17.86
N GLY A 65 9.48 -7.22 -17.21
CA GLY A 65 10.93 -7.37 -17.12
C GLY A 65 11.61 -6.57 -15.99
N THR A 66 10.85 -5.97 -15.07
CA THR A 66 11.40 -5.38 -13.84
C THR A 66 11.39 -6.42 -12.73
N LYS A 67 12.53 -6.66 -12.08
CA LYS A 67 12.57 -7.55 -10.91
C LYS A 67 11.92 -6.85 -9.71
N VAL A 68 11.04 -7.56 -9.00
CA VAL A 68 10.42 -7.09 -7.77
C VAL A 68 10.78 -8.04 -6.64
N ASN A 69 11.52 -7.53 -5.66
CA ASN A 69 11.87 -8.24 -4.43
C ASN A 69 11.02 -7.68 -3.28
N LEU A 70 10.26 -8.54 -2.63
CA LEU A 70 9.51 -8.18 -1.43
C LEU A 70 10.45 -8.23 -0.22
N VAL A 71 10.38 -7.21 0.62
CA VAL A 71 11.01 -7.13 1.93
C VAL A 71 9.88 -7.15 2.94
N GLU A 72 9.54 -8.36 3.37
CA GLU A 72 8.45 -8.60 4.32
C GLU A 72 8.91 -8.25 5.73
N LEU A 73 8.14 -7.45 6.41
CA LEU A 73 8.42 -6.92 7.74
C LEU A 73 7.20 -7.12 8.64
N SER A 74 7.39 -7.08 9.94
CA SER A 74 6.32 -7.41 10.89
C SER A 74 5.25 -6.33 11.00
N ASP A 75 5.55 -5.11 10.58
CA ASP A 75 4.64 -3.97 10.66
C ASP A 75 5.08 -2.82 9.75
N GLU A 76 4.19 -1.86 9.56
CA GLU A 76 4.36 -0.69 8.70
C GLU A 76 5.48 0.26 9.19
N ASP A 77 5.69 0.41 10.50
CA ASP A 77 6.76 1.27 11.04
C ASP A 77 8.14 0.73 10.61
N LEU A 78 8.34 -0.59 10.69
CA LEU A 78 9.56 -1.23 10.20
C LEU A 78 9.70 -1.13 8.67
N ALA A 79 8.59 -1.23 7.91
CA ALA A 79 8.60 -1.03 6.46
C ALA A 79 9.03 0.41 6.11
N ASN A 80 8.49 1.39 6.79
CA ASN A 80 8.86 2.79 6.64
C ASN A 80 10.37 3.00 6.94
N GLN A 81 10.89 2.43 8.03
CA GLN A 81 12.30 2.49 8.42
C GLN A 81 13.21 1.83 7.38
N ALA A 82 12.79 0.71 6.77
CA ALA A 82 13.55 0.02 5.73
C ALA A 82 13.76 0.90 4.48
N VAL A 83 12.76 1.69 4.09
CA VAL A 83 12.88 2.63 2.96
C VAL A 83 13.76 3.83 3.34
N VAL A 84 13.59 4.39 4.54
CA VAL A 84 14.44 5.48 5.05
C VAL A 84 15.92 5.05 5.08
N GLY A 85 16.18 3.84 5.57
CA GLY A 85 17.52 3.25 5.69
C GLY A 85 18.09 2.71 4.38
N GLY A 86 17.34 2.75 3.27
CA GLY A 86 17.80 2.25 1.96
C GLY A 86 17.85 0.72 1.86
N GLN A 87 17.26 -0.01 2.78
CA GLN A 87 17.09 -1.47 2.71
C GLN A 87 16.01 -1.87 1.71
N ALA A 88 14.99 -1.01 1.54
CA ALA A 88 14.00 -1.07 0.48
C ALA A 88 14.01 0.23 -0.35
N ASP A 89 13.42 0.18 -1.53
CA ASP A 89 13.36 1.30 -2.47
C ASP A 89 12.01 2.00 -2.39
N VAL A 90 10.97 1.21 -2.23
CA VAL A 90 9.57 1.61 -2.20
C VAL A 90 8.92 1.00 -0.96
N GLY A 91 8.00 1.72 -0.34
CA GLY A 91 7.23 1.26 0.79
C GLY A 91 5.75 1.59 0.63
N LEU A 92 4.94 0.88 1.41
CA LEU A 92 3.53 1.13 1.62
C LEU A 92 3.31 1.64 3.03
N GLY A 93 2.32 2.50 3.20
CA GLY A 93 1.92 3.01 4.52
C GLY A 93 1.67 4.51 4.53
N ALA A 94 1.86 5.15 5.68
CA ALA A 94 1.55 6.57 5.92
C ALA A 94 2.80 7.36 6.36
N PRO A 95 3.72 7.74 5.46
CA PRO A 95 5.02 8.31 5.80
C PRO A 95 4.98 9.80 6.20
N TYR A 96 3.80 10.42 6.35
CA TYR A 96 3.64 11.86 6.56
C TYR A 96 4.41 12.39 7.77
N GLY A 97 4.30 11.73 8.91
CA GLY A 97 5.03 12.09 10.13
C GLY A 97 6.55 11.96 9.98
N LEU A 98 7.03 10.98 9.20
CA LEU A 98 8.46 10.80 8.91
C LEU A 98 8.98 11.90 7.97
N ILE A 99 8.24 12.22 6.92
CA ILE A 99 8.62 13.27 5.96
C ILE A 99 8.77 14.61 6.68
N GLN A 100 7.76 15.05 7.44
CA GLN A 100 7.81 16.34 8.12
C GLN A 100 8.66 16.32 9.40
N GLY A 101 8.50 15.29 10.23
CA GLY A 101 9.08 15.30 11.59
C GLY A 101 10.57 15.01 11.60
N SER A 102 11.06 14.07 10.79
CA SER A 102 12.47 13.69 10.71
C SER A 102 13.19 14.22 9.46
N GLY A 103 12.46 14.87 8.54
CA GLY A 103 13.03 15.30 7.26
C GLY A 103 13.46 14.11 6.38
N ALA A 104 12.80 12.96 6.53
CA ALA A 104 13.12 11.77 5.76
C ALA A 104 13.04 12.08 4.25
N PRO A 105 14.04 11.65 3.45
CA PRO A 105 14.10 11.91 2.02
C PRO A 105 13.13 11.00 1.25
N LEU A 106 11.85 11.07 1.60
CA LEU A 106 10.78 10.27 1.02
C LEU A 106 9.84 11.15 0.20
N ARG A 107 9.25 10.56 -0.84
CA ARG A 107 8.12 11.16 -1.58
C ARG A 107 7.07 10.09 -1.87
N ILE A 108 5.84 10.47 -1.61
CA ILE A 108 4.64 9.74 -2.00
C ILE A 108 4.44 9.94 -3.50
N PHE A 109 3.97 8.92 -4.20
CA PHE A 109 3.73 9.02 -5.63
C PHE A 109 2.49 8.25 -6.11
N CYS A 110 1.74 7.60 -5.21
CA CYS A 110 0.42 7.02 -5.50
C CYS A 110 -0.38 6.82 -4.22
N GLN A 111 -1.65 7.21 -4.22
CA GLN A 111 -2.65 6.73 -3.28
C GLN A 111 -3.08 5.33 -3.75
N LEU A 112 -2.87 4.32 -2.91
CA LEU A 112 -3.28 2.96 -3.23
C LEU A 112 -4.79 2.78 -3.04
N GLN A 113 -5.31 3.25 -1.91
CA GLN A 113 -6.73 3.24 -1.63
C GLN A 113 -7.14 4.34 -0.66
N ARG A 114 -8.44 4.67 -0.66
CA ARG A 114 -9.03 5.59 0.32
C ARG A 114 -9.31 4.87 1.63
N LEU A 115 -9.22 5.62 2.71
CA LEU A 115 -9.48 5.14 4.07
C LEU A 115 -10.89 4.58 4.23
N ARG A 116 -10.97 3.33 4.71
CA ARG A 116 -12.22 2.64 5.09
C ARG A 116 -11.98 1.71 6.27
N PHE A 117 -11.70 2.28 7.45
CA PHE A 117 -11.62 1.54 8.70
C PHE A 117 -12.88 1.67 9.55
N PHE A 118 -13.17 0.60 10.25
CA PHE A 118 -14.36 0.45 11.08
C PHE A 118 -13.95 0.00 12.48
N PRO A 119 -14.32 0.78 13.53
CA PRO A 119 -14.14 0.33 14.92
C PRO A 119 -15.22 -0.70 15.25
N VAL A 120 -14.82 -1.97 15.22
CA VAL A 120 -15.68 -3.09 15.61
C VAL A 120 -15.45 -3.39 17.07
N VAL A 121 -16.53 -3.43 17.85
CA VAL A 121 -16.46 -3.57 19.31
C VAL A 121 -17.45 -4.61 19.84
N ASP A 122 -17.12 -5.21 20.98
CA ASP A 122 -18.05 -6.02 21.77
C ASP A 122 -19.18 -5.14 22.30
N LYS A 123 -20.41 -5.35 21.78
CA LYS A 123 -21.58 -4.51 22.04
C LYS A 123 -21.96 -4.45 23.51
N ALA A 124 -21.78 -5.56 24.25
CA ALA A 124 -22.11 -5.61 25.67
C ALA A 124 -21.08 -4.83 26.51
N ALA A 125 -19.83 -4.80 26.07
CA ALA A 125 -18.76 -4.08 26.76
C ALA A 125 -18.75 -2.58 26.39
N TYR A 126 -19.00 -2.25 25.13
CA TYR A 126 -18.84 -0.90 24.58
C TYR A 126 -20.03 -0.54 23.67
N PRO A 127 -21.18 -0.14 24.25
CA PRO A 127 -22.38 0.24 23.49
C PRO A 127 -22.20 1.54 22.70
N ASP A 128 -21.25 2.39 23.11
CA ASP A 128 -20.94 3.69 22.52
C ASP A 128 -19.47 4.06 22.76
N TRP A 129 -19.03 5.19 22.23
CA TRP A 129 -17.67 5.70 22.38
C TRP A 129 -17.32 6.02 23.84
N GLN A 130 -18.27 6.50 24.64
CA GLN A 130 -18.04 6.89 26.03
C GLN A 130 -17.67 5.66 26.90
N ALA A 131 -18.20 4.49 26.56
CA ALA A 131 -17.83 3.24 27.24
C ALA A 131 -16.39 2.79 26.94
N LEU A 132 -15.78 3.31 25.88
CA LEU A 132 -14.38 3.06 25.50
C LEU A 132 -13.38 4.01 26.19
N ASP A 133 -13.84 5.05 26.90
CA ASP A 133 -12.97 5.95 27.63
C ASP A 133 -12.10 5.18 28.65
N GLY A 134 -10.80 5.40 28.61
CA GLY A 134 -9.82 4.67 29.43
C GLY A 134 -9.61 3.20 29.04
N LYS A 135 -10.17 2.71 27.93
CA LYS A 135 -10.07 1.30 27.49
C LYS A 135 -9.05 1.11 26.37
N THR A 136 -8.87 -0.12 25.95
CA THR A 136 -7.93 -0.48 24.89
C THR A 136 -8.62 -0.55 23.55
N LEU A 137 -8.02 0.09 22.53
CA LEU A 137 -8.36 -0.09 21.12
C LEU A 137 -7.18 -0.72 20.38
N ALA A 138 -7.42 -1.80 19.63
CA ALA A 138 -6.43 -2.41 18.77
C ALA A 138 -6.40 -1.73 17.39
N VAL A 139 -5.20 -1.31 16.97
CA VAL A 139 -4.93 -0.69 15.64
C VAL A 139 -3.77 -1.42 14.97
N HIS A 140 -3.41 -1.06 13.73
CA HIS A 140 -2.36 -1.74 12.97
C HIS A 140 -0.98 -1.56 13.60
N SER A 141 -0.39 -0.39 13.45
CA SER A 141 0.96 -0.10 13.93
C SER A 141 1.12 1.38 14.29
N ARG A 142 2.26 1.72 14.86
CA ARG A 142 2.61 3.10 15.13
C ARG A 142 2.77 3.87 13.82
N GLY A 143 2.19 5.06 13.76
CA GLY A 143 2.22 5.93 12.57
C GLY A 143 1.22 5.55 11.47
N SER A 144 0.51 4.40 11.62
CA SER A 144 -0.46 3.95 10.63
C SER A 144 -1.72 4.82 10.58
N THR A 145 -2.45 4.71 9.50
CA THR A 145 -3.72 5.40 9.29
C THR A 145 -4.76 5.02 10.35
N SER A 146 -4.78 3.76 10.80
CA SER A 146 -5.70 3.33 11.85
C SER A 146 -5.36 3.93 13.23
N GLU A 147 -4.09 4.20 13.54
CA GLU A 147 -3.69 4.97 14.73
C GLU A 147 -4.11 6.43 14.58
N ALA A 148 -3.88 7.04 13.41
CA ALA A 148 -4.28 8.41 13.13
C ALA A 148 -5.80 8.59 13.32
N LEU A 149 -6.61 7.66 12.81
CA LEU A 149 -8.06 7.66 12.99
C LEU A 149 -8.44 7.53 14.48
N ALA A 150 -7.76 6.69 15.25
CA ALA A 150 -7.98 6.57 16.69
C ALA A 150 -7.78 7.91 17.40
N HIS A 151 -6.74 8.67 17.05
CA HIS A 151 -6.50 10.00 17.63
C HIS A 151 -7.52 11.06 17.22
N ILE A 152 -8.08 10.97 16.01
CA ILE A 152 -9.18 11.83 15.57
C ILE A 152 -10.43 11.50 16.40
N ILE A 153 -10.75 10.24 16.57
CA ILE A 153 -11.89 9.78 17.39
C ILE A 153 -11.76 10.25 18.83
N GLU A 154 -10.57 10.16 19.44
CA GLU A 154 -10.35 10.71 20.80
C GLU A 154 -10.77 12.17 20.92
N LYS A 155 -10.46 12.98 19.90
CA LYS A 155 -10.80 14.40 19.89
C LYS A 155 -12.28 14.66 19.63
N ASP A 156 -12.84 13.98 18.65
CA ASP A 156 -14.23 14.20 18.20
C ASP A 156 -15.22 13.73 19.26
N GLU A 157 -14.95 12.60 19.92
CA GLU A 157 -15.82 11.99 20.92
C GLU A 157 -15.50 12.47 22.37
N GLY A 158 -14.41 13.21 22.55
CA GLY A 158 -13.99 13.72 23.84
C GLY A 158 -13.57 12.62 24.84
N ILE A 159 -13.05 11.51 24.33
CA ILE A 159 -12.54 10.38 25.11
C ILE A 159 -11.02 10.29 25.03
N LYS A 160 -10.44 9.40 25.83
CA LYS A 160 -9.02 9.05 25.78
C LYS A 160 -8.87 7.54 25.89
N PHE A 161 -8.27 6.89 24.88
CA PHE A 161 -7.95 5.48 25.02
C PHE A 161 -6.89 5.28 26.11
N GLY A 162 -7.15 4.35 27.04
CA GLY A 162 -6.17 3.98 28.07
C GLY A 162 -4.94 3.29 27.46
N LYS A 163 -5.14 2.61 26.33
CA LYS A 163 -4.07 2.00 25.53
C LYS A 163 -4.50 1.89 24.06
N VAL A 164 -3.66 2.38 23.16
CA VAL A 164 -3.68 1.99 21.76
C VAL A 164 -2.75 0.78 21.62
N SER A 165 -3.31 -0.37 21.24
CA SER A 165 -2.57 -1.64 21.13
C SER A 165 -2.24 -1.91 19.67
N PHE A 166 -0.97 -2.06 19.36
CA PHE A 166 -0.51 -2.34 18.00
C PHE A 166 -0.59 -3.84 17.71
N VAL A 167 -1.42 -4.20 16.74
CA VAL A 167 -1.68 -5.58 16.28
C VAL A 167 -1.71 -5.55 14.76
N PRO A 168 -0.58 -5.76 14.07
CA PRO A 168 -0.51 -5.77 12.61
C PRO A 168 -1.40 -6.86 12.00
N GLY A 169 -1.94 -6.59 10.79
CA GLY A 169 -2.87 -7.47 10.11
C GLY A 169 -4.32 -7.32 10.60
N ALA A 170 -5.23 -6.95 9.70
CA ALA A 170 -6.66 -6.83 10.05
C ALA A 170 -7.27 -8.20 10.39
N GLU A 171 -6.82 -9.28 9.75
CA GLU A 171 -7.20 -10.67 10.02
C GLU A 171 -6.82 -11.11 11.44
N VAL A 172 -5.64 -10.66 11.91
CA VAL A 172 -5.19 -10.95 13.27
C VAL A 172 -6.08 -10.23 14.29
N ARG A 173 -6.43 -8.96 14.02
CA ARG A 173 -7.34 -8.20 14.87
C ARG A 173 -8.76 -8.78 14.88
N ALA A 174 -9.28 -9.19 13.72
CA ALA A 174 -10.58 -9.87 13.60
C ALA A 174 -10.62 -11.17 14.40
N THR A 175 -9.59 -12.00 14.25
CA THR A 175 -9.44 -13.23 15.02
C THR A 175 -9.35 -12.96 16.52
N ALA A 176 -8.63 -11.92 16.94
CA ALA A 176 -8.51 -11.54 18.34
C ALA A 176 -9.85 -11.08 18.96
N LEU A 177 -10.69 -10.36 18.16
CA LEU A 177 -12.06 -9.99 18.55
C LEU A 177 -12.94 -11.23 18.74
N LEU A 178 -12.99 -12.11 17.74
CA LEU A 178 -13.81 -13.34 17.79
C LEU A 178 -13.43 -14.24 18.97
N ARG A 179 -12.14 -14.35 19.30
CA ARG A 179 -11.64 -15.10 20.46
C ARG A 179 -11.80 -14.37 21.81
N GLY A 180 -12.22 -13.10 21.78
CA GLY A 180 -12.36 -12.29 22.99
C GLY A 180 -11.03 -11.83 23.61
N ASN A 181 -9.91 -11.94 22.88
CA ASN A 181 -8.60 -11.46 23.33
C ASN A 181 -8.52 -9.92 23.34
N VAL A 182 -9.25 -9.28 22.45
CA VAL A 182 -9.54 -7.84 22.45
C VAL A 182 -11.04 -7.64 22.36
N LYS A 183 -11.53 -6.48 22.80
CA LYS A 183 -12.96 -6.13 22.76
C LYS A 183 -13.27 -4.94 21.85
N ALA A 184 -12.25 -4.31 21.29
CA ALA A 184 -12.36 -3.21 20.33
C ALA A 184 -11.16 -3.25 19.39
N ALA A 185 -11.41 -3.16 18.08
CA ALA A 185 -10.37 -3.13 17.06
C ALA A 185 -10.81 -2.34 15.82
N MET A 186 -9.84 -1.68 15.18
CA MET A 186 -10.01 -1.11 13.84
C MET A 186 -9.90 -2.23 12.81
N LEU A 187 -10.91 -2.42 11.97
CA LEU A 187 -10.95 -3.40 10.90
C LEU A 187 -11.22 -2.74 9.56
N ASP A 188 -10.68 -3.32 8.50
CA ASP A 188 -11.03 -3.04 7.11
C ASP A 188 -12.42 -3.59 6.73
N ILE A 189 -12.86 -3.38 5.50
CA ILE A 189 -14.17 -3.84 5.02
C ILE A 189 -14.31 -5.37 5.10
N PRO A 190 -13.38 -6.20 4.53
CA PRO A 190 -13.53 -7.65 4.56
C PRO A 190 -13.58 -8.23 5.97
N ASN A 191 -12.66 -7.79 6.83
CA ASN A 191 -12.56 -8.30 8.18
C ASN A 191 -13.70 -7.82 9.09
N LYS A 192 -14.19 -6.60 8.90
CA LYS A 192 -15.43 -6.13 9.54
C LYS A 192 -16.61 -7.03 9.13
N ASN A 193 -16.80 -7.28 7.83
CA ASN A 193 -17.88 -8.13 7.34
C ASN A 193 -17.77 -9.53 7.91
N TYR A 194 -16.57 -10.11 7.92
CA TYR A 194 -16.30 -11.42 8.50
C TYR A 194 -16.73 -11.48 9.97
N VAL A 195 -16.23 -10.58 10.83
CA VAL A 195 -16.59 -10.58 12.26
C VAL A 195 -18.09 -10.39 12.47
N MET A 196 -18.72 -9.50 11.69
CA MET A 196 -20.17 -9.22 11.80
C MET A 196 -21.01 -10.40 11.30
N SER A 197 -20.52 -11.22 10.38
CA SER A 197 -21.22 -12.43 9.91
C SER A 197 -21.14 -13.59 10.91
N GLU A 198 -19.98 -13.75 11.57
CA GLU A 198 -19.76 -14.83 12.55
C GLU A 198 -20.56 -14.59 13.85
N GLU A 199 -20.58 -13.39 14.37
CA GLU A 199 -21.17 -13.08 15.68
C GLU A 199 -22.01 -11.79 15.63
N PRO A 200 -23.12 -11.75 14.83
CA PRO A 200 -23.88 -10.52 14.58
C PRO A 200 -24.56 -9.93 15.81
N SER A 201 -24.83 -10.75 16.83
CA SER A 201 -25.44 -10.29 18.09
C SER A 201 -24.43 -9.74 19.08
N LYS A 202 -23.14 -10.10 18.96
CA LYS A 202 -22.07 -9.79 19.91
C LYS A 202 -21.33 -8.52 19.56
N PHE A 203 -21.13 -8.26 18.27
CA PHE A 203 -20.36 -7.12 17.79
C PHE A 203 -21.23 -6.06 17.14
N HIS A 204 -20.75 -4.83 17.13
CA HIS A 204 -21.28 -3.76 16.33
C HIS A 204 -20.16 -2.79 15.90
N VAL A 205 -20.47 -1.95 14.94
CA VAL A 205 -19.57 -0.90 14.46
C VAL A 205 -19.93 0.41 15.13
N LEU A 206 -18.97 1.08 15.76
CA LEU A 206 -19.15 2.45 16.21
C LEU A 206 -18.99 3.44 15.04
N PRO A 207 -19.71 4.57 15.03
CA PRO A 207 -19.63 5.54 13.95
C PRO A 207 -18.23 6.17 13.88
N THR A 208 -17.75 6.45 12.68
CA THR A 208 -16.49 7.16 12.43
C THR A 208 -16.74 8.40 11.59
N PRO A 209 -15.90 9.45 11.71
CA PRO A 209 -15.91 10.56 10.78
C PRO A 209 -15.70 10.07 9.34
N GLU A 210 -16.42 10.66 8.39
CA GLU A 210 -16.14 10.44 6.98
C GLU A 210 -14.79 11.06 6.61
N SER A 211 -14.00 10.36 5.81
CA SER A 211 -12.70 10.82 5.37
C SER A 211 -12.43 10.42 3.91
N SER A 212 -11.85 11.33 3.14
CA SER A 212 -11.33 11.07 1.79
C SER A 212 -9.82 10.82 1.81
N ALA A 213 -9.20 10.79 2.99
CA ALA A 213 -7.78 10.53 3.15
C ALA A 213 -7.38 9.15 2.61
N SER A 214 -6.11 9.01 2.33
CA SER A 214 -5.51 7.74 1.94
C SER A 214 -5.48 6.79 3.13
N ASP A 215 -5.83 5.54 2.90
CA ASP A 215 -5.50 4.46 3.82
C ASP A 215 -4.03 4.14 3.73
N GLU A 216 -3.60 3.74 2.53
CA GLU A 216 -2.20 3.52 2.22
C GLU A 216 -1.77 4.33 1.00
N VAL A 217 -0.52 4.80 1.04
CA VAL A 217 0.16 5.40 -0.10
C VAL A 217 1.40 4.61 -0.46
N LEU A 218 1.75 4.67 -1.73
CA LEU A 218 3.04 4.21 -2.21
C LEU A 218 4.04 5.36 -2.13
N PHE A 219 5.17 5.13 -1.49
CA PHE A 219 6.22 6.12 -1.33
C PHE A 219 7.60 5.53 -1.58
N ALA A 220 8.58 6.36 -1.88
CA ALA A 220 9.94 5.91 -2.13
C ALA A 220 10.97 6.94 -1.67
N ASN A 221 12.21 6.49 -1.53
CA ASN A 221 13.34 7.37 -1.34
C ASN A 221 13.54 8.26 -2.59
N THR A 222 13.73 9.56 -2.37
CA THR A 222 13.87 10.55 -3.46
C THR A 222 15.02 10.22 -4.39
N ALA A 223 16.17 9.79 -3.85
CA ALA A 223 17.34 9.43 -4.66
C ALA A 223 17.07 8.20 -5.54
N TRP A 224 16.22 7.27 -5.07
CA TRP A 224 15.81 6.14 -5.88
C TRP A 224 14.86 6.58 -7.00
N LEU A 225 13.84 7.41 -6.69
CA LEU A 225 12.91 7.96 -7.69
C LEU A 225 13.64 8.69 -8.81
N ASP A 226 14.66 9.49 -8.49
CA ASP A 226 15.45 10.23 -9.47
C ASP A 226 16.27 9.33 -10.39
N LYS A 227 16.83 8.25 -9.86
CA LYS A 227 17.68 7.31 -10.60
C LYS A 227 16.89 6.26 -11.38
N ASN A 228 15.68 5.89 -10.90
CA ASN A 228 14.90 4.76 -11.40
C ASN A 228 13.55 5.18 -11.99
N LYS A 229 13.52 6.32 -12.70
CA LYS A 229 12.28 6.90 -13.24
C LYS A 229 11.48 5.91 -14.08
N GLN A 230 12.16 5.07 -14.88
CA GLN A 230 11.51 4.07 -15.70
C GLN A 230 10.85 2.96 -14.88
N SER A 231 11.52 2.46 -13.85
CA SER A 231 10.94 1.44 -12.95
C SER A 231 9.75 1.98 -12.16
N ALA A 232 9.85 3.22 -11.65
CA ALA A 232 8.74 3.90 -10.99
C ALA A 232 7.55 4.12 -11.94
N GLN A 233 7.84 4.48 -13.20
CA GLN A 233 6.82 4.65 -14.24
C GLN A 233 6.08 3.33 -14.54
N VAL A 234 6.84 2.22 -14.72
CA VAL A 234 6.26 0.88 -14.95
C VAL A 234 5.37 0.46 -13.78
N LEU A 235 5.84 0.67 -12.54
CA LEU A 235 5.07 0.35 -11.34
C LEU A 235 3.75 1.12 -11.29
N LEU A 236 3.76 2.43 -11.53
CA LEU A 236 2.56 3.26 -11.55
C LEU A 236 1.60 2.84 -12.68
N GLU A 237 2.10 2.57 -13.88
CA GLU A 237 1.30 2.12 -15.01
C GLU A 237 0.55 0.82 -14.70
N GLU A 238 1.22 -0.16 -14.06
CA GLU A 238 0.58 -1.43 -13.73
C GLU A 238 -0.43 -1.27 -12.58
N ILE A 239 -0.14 -0.46 -11.57
CA ILE A 239 -1.11 -0.14 -10.52
C ILE A 239 -2.36 0.49 -11.14
N LEU A 240 -2.23 1.54 -11.95
CA LEU A 240 -3.34 2.21 -12.60
C LEU A 240 -4.14 1.25 -13.51
N THR A 241 -3.44 0.35 -14.21
CA THR A 241 -4.08 -0.66 -15.06
C THR A 241 -4.93 -1.63 -14.25
N VAL A 242 -4.42 -2.10 -13.11
CA VAL A 242 -5.16 -2.99 -12.20
C VAL A 242 -6.37 -2.27 -11.61
N TRP A 243 -6.21 -1.04 -11.10
CA TRP A 243 -7.33 -0.25 -10.54
C TRP A 243 -8.43 0.00 -11.57
N ARG A 244 -8.06 0.32 -12.81
CA ARG A 244 -9.03 0.50 -13.91
C ARG A 244 -9.70 -0.82 -14.33
N SER A 245 -8.97 -1.94 -14.23
CA SER A 245 -9.54 -3.28 -14.48
C SER A 245 -10.57 -3.66 -13.42
N ILE A 246 -10.31 -3.38 -12.15
CA ILE A 246 -11.26 -3.55 -11.04
C ILE A 246 -12.53 -2.72 -11.27
N LYS A 247 -12.38 -1.46 -11.72
CA LYS A 247 -13.53 -0.60 -12.02
C LYS A 247 -14.41 -1.14 -13.14
N LYS A 248 -13.81 -1.80 -14.14
CA LYS A 248 -14.52 -2.40 -15.28
C LYS A 248 -15.14 -3.75 -14.92
N ASP A 249 -14.44 -4.57 -14.17
CA ASP A 249 -14.87 -5.90 -13.75
C ASP A 249 -14.38 -6.22 -12.32
N PRO A 250 -15.24 -6.17 -11.32
CA PRO A 250 -14.89 -6.54 -9.94
C PRO A 250 -14.42 -7.99 -9.75
N ASN A 251 -14.68 -8.90 -10.71
CA ASN A 251 -14.16 -10.27 -10.66
C ASN A 251 -12.72 -10.37 -11.16
N PHE A 252 -12.16 -9.31 -11.71
CA PHE A 252 -10.78 -9.27 -12.23
C PHE A 252 -9.77 -9.79 -11.20
N VAL A 253 -9.86 -9.31 -9.95
CA VAL A 253 -8.92 -9.72 -8.90
C VAL A 253 -9.03 -11.20 -8.57
N GLN A 254 -10.24 -11.74 -8.47
CA GLN A 254 -10.44 -13.18 -8.25
C GLN A 254 -9.88 -14.03 -9.39
N THR A 255 -10.01 -13.57 -10.63
CA THR A 255 -9.48 -14.25 -11.81
C THR A 255 -7.96 -14.26 -11.81
N GLU A 256 -7.33 -13.09 -11.60
CA GLU A 256 -5.88 -12.94 -11.58
C GLU A 256 -5.26 -13.64 -10.35
N ARG A 257 -5.88 -13.53 -9.17
CA ARG A 257 -5.46 -14.28 -7.98
C ARG A 257 -5.30 -15.78 -8.28
N LYS A 258 -6.30 -16.39 -8.91
CA LYS A 258 -6.27 -17.82 -9.27
C LYS A 258 -5.17 -18.12 -10.29
N ARG A 259 -5.01 -17.26 -11.31
CA ARG A 259 -3.97 -17.39 -12.33
C ARG A 259 -2.57 -17.37 -11.72
N LEU A 260 -2.33 -16.44 -10.79
CA LEU A 260 -1.05 -16.20 -10.15
C LEU A 260 -0.80 -17.09 -8.93
N GLY A 261 -1.86 -17.69 -8.39
CA GLY A 261 -1.79 -18.53 -7.18
C GLY A 261 -1.49 -17.73 -5.93
N LEU A 262 -2.01 -16.49 -5.84
CA LEU A 262 -1.88 -15.60 -4.69
C LEU A 262 -2.88 -15.97 -3.59
N ALA A 263 -2.54 -15.68 -2.34
CA ALA A 263 -3.37 -15.91 -1.14
C ALA A 263 -4.07 -17.29 -1.13
N ARG A 264 -3.31 -18.35 -1.38
CA ARG A 264 -3.87 -19.71 -1.49
C ARG A 264 -4.51 -20.21 -0.20
N ASP A 265 -3.98 -19.74 0.93
CA ASP A 265 -4.39 -20.13 2.26
C ASP A 265 -5.40 -19.14 2.88
N LEU A 266 -6.04 -18.31 2.02
CA LEU A 266 -7.08 -17.38 2.49
C LEU A 266 -8.24 -18.20 3.08
N PRO A 267 -8.69 -17.88 4.33
CA PRO A 267 -9.84 -18.54 4.92
C PRO A 267 -11.08 -18.44 4.04
N ASP A 268 -11.91 -19.49 4.03
CA ASP A 268 -13.12 -19.57 3.19
C ASP A 268 -14.06 -18.39 3.39
N GLU A 269 -14.14 -17.87 4.61
CA GLU A 269 -14.97 -16.73 4.98
C GLU A 269 -14.45 -15.43 4.32
N LEU A 270 -13.15 -15.23 4.30
CA LEU A 270 -12.53 -14.09 3.63
C LEU A 270 -12.51 -14.26 2.10
N GLU A 271 -12.42 -15.52 1.61
CA GLU A 271 -12.57 -15.76 0.17
C GLU A 271 -13.95 -15.34 -0.36
N LYS A 272 -15.00 -15.51 0.43
CA LYS A 272 -16.36 -15.05 0.09
C LYS A 272 -16.46 -13.52 0.02
N GLU A 273 -15.65 -12.82 0.80
CA GLU A 273 -15.62 -11.33 0.83
C GLU A 273 -14.82 -10.72 -0.34
N LEU A 274 -14.01 -11.50 -1.06
CA LEU A 274 -13.10 -10.97 -2.08
C LEU A 274 -13.84 -10.21 -3.20
N VAL A 275 -14.77 -10.84 -3.89
CA VAL A 275 -15.52 -10.18 -4.99
C VAL A 275 -16.44 -9.09 -4.46
N PRO A 276 -17.19 -9.27 -3.36
CA PRO A 276 -17.94 -8.19 -2.72
C PRO A 276 -17.09 -6.96 -2.38
N TYR A 277 -15.92 -7.14 -1.79
CA TYR A 277 -15.00 -6.05 -1.45
C TYR A 277 -14.59 -5.24 -2.68
N TYR A 278 -14.11 -5.89 -3.74
CA TYR A 278 -13.67 -5.19 -4.95
C TYR A 278 -14.83 -4.54 -5.70
N ARG A 279 -16.04 -5.11 -5.63
CA ARG A 279 -17.25 -4.49 -6.17
C ARG A 279 -17.62 -3.22 -5.40
N GLN A 280 -17.71 -3.31 -4.09
CA GLN A 280 -17.98 -2.17 -3.22
C GLN A 280 -16.92 -1.08 -3.41
N GLY A 281 -15.64 -1.45 -3.40
CA GLY A 281 -14.54 -0.52 -3.60
C GLY A 281 -14.59 0.18 -4.97
N ALA A 282 -15.00 -0.53 -6.03
CA ALA A 282 -15.19 0.06 -7.35
C ALA A 282 -16.38 1.05 -7.40
N GLU A 283 -17.48 0.73 -6.71
CA GLU A 283 -18.68 1.57 -6.64
C GLU A 283 -18.43 2.84 -5.81
N GLU A 284 -17.79 2.71 -4.65
CA GLU A 284 -17.48 3.80 -3.72
C GLU A 284 -16.23 4.61 -4.08
N GLY A 285 -15.49 4.21 -5.13
CA GLY A 285 -14.26 4.89 -5.54
C GLY A 285 -13.10 4.71 -4.55
N LEU A 286 -13.03 3.55 -3.90
CA LEU A 286 -11.94 3.18 -2.99
C LEU A 286 -10.60 3.18 -3.73
N PHE A 287 -10.56 2.61 -4.94
CA PHE A 287 -9.40 2.56 -5.81
C PHE A 287 -9.45 3.72 -6.80
N THR A 288 -8.61 4.74 -6.56
CA THR A 288 -8.61 5.95 -7.39
C THR A 288 -8.00 5.68 -8.75
N GLN A 289 -8.65 6.17 -9.83
CA GLN A 289 -8.27 5.88 -11.22
C GLN A 289 -7.04 6.67 -11.69
N ASP A 290 -6.53 7.54 -10.81
CA ASP A 290 -5.42 8.46 -11.04
C ASP A 290 -4.39 8.45 -9.87
N CYS A 291 -4.49 7.47 -8.96
CA CYS A 291 -3.67 7.44 -7.72
C CYS A 291 -3.84 8.70 -6.84
N GLY A 292 -4.96 9.39 -6.90
CA GLY A 292 -5.36 10.49 -6.03
C GLY A 292 -4.69 11.84 -6.25
N GLY A 293 -3.41 11.87 -6.54
CA GLY A 293 -2.69 13.08 -6.91
C GLY A 293 -2.75 14.21 -5.88
N GLU A 294 -2.88 15.46 -6.36
CA GLU A 294 -2.91 16.65 -5.50
C GLU A 294 -4.14 16.69 -4.58
N ALA A 295 -5.27 16.13 -5.02
CA ALA A 295 -6.48 16.09 -4.20
C ALA A 295 -6.28 15.19 -2.97
N ALA A 296 -5.76 13.98 -3.17
CA ALA A 296 -5.43 13.07 -2.06
C ALA A 296 -4.41 13.70 -1.10
N ALA A 297 -3.38 14.38 -1.62
CA ALA A 297 -2.40 15.05 -0.77
C ALA A 297 -3.05 16.08 0.18
N LYS A 298 -4.01 16.86 -0.30
CA LYS A 298 -4.71 17.88 0.52
C LYS A 298 -5.65 17.23 1.55
N ASP A 299 -6.35 16.17 1.17
CA ASP A 299 -7.18 15.40 2.08
C ASP A 299 -6.33 14.77 3.20
N ASP A 300 -5.18 14.21 2.84
CA ASP A 300 -4.22 13.62 3.77
C ASP A 300 -3.61 14.66 4.72
N PHE A 301 -3.26 15.86 4.23
CA PHE A 301 -2.78 16.94 5.09
C PHE A 301 -3.82 17.30 6.16
N THR A 302 -5.08 17.39 5.77
CA THR A 302 -6.17 17.67 6.71
C THR A 302 -6.29 16.55 7.74
N PHE A 303 -6.33 15.31 7.30
CA PHE A 303 -6.48 14.13 8.14
C PHE A 303 -5.32 13.96 9.14
N TYR A 304 -4.08 13.97 8.66
CA TYR A 304 -2.90 13.78 9.51
C TYR A 304 -2.61 14.98 10.43
N SER A 305 -3.04 16.19 10.07
CA SER A 305 -3.01 17.35 10.98
C SER A 305 -4.05 17.22 12.09
N LEU A 306 -5.28 16.77 11.77
CA LEU A 306 -6.30 16.44 12.77
C LEU A 306 -5.83 15.34 13.73
N ALA A 307 -5.15 14.32 13.22
CA ALA A 307 -4.56 13.26 14.03
C ALA A 307 -3.37 13.75 14.91
N GLY A 308 -2.81 14.92 14.61
CA GLY A 308 -1.64 15.46 15.31
C GLY A 308 -0.30 14.90 14.82
N GLN A 309 -0.31 14.20 13.69
CA GLN A 309 0.90 13.65 13.05
C GLN A 309 1.59 14.65 12.12
N LEU A 310 0.86 15.66 11.61
CA LEU A 310 1.40 16.81 10.90
C LEU A 310 1.25 18.08 11.73
N LYS A 311 2.22 18.96 11.62
CA LYS A 311 2.25 20.26 12.30
C LYS A 311 2.00 21.38 11.31
N GLY A 312 1.35 22.43 11.77
CA GLY A 312 1.03 23.62 11.00
C GLY A 312 -0.39 23.58 10.43
N ASP A 313 -0.76 24.64 9.71
CA ASP A 313 -2.04 24.71 9.01
C ASP A 313 -1.99 23.80 7.76
N PRO A 314 -2.89 22.82 7.63
CA PRO A 314 -2.95 21.95 6.45
C PRO A 314 -2.97 22.69 5.12
N ALA A 315 -3.65 23.83 5.05
CA ALA A 315 -3.75 24.64 3.84
C ALA A 315 -2.41 25.30 3.44
N SER A 316 -1.45 25.41 4.37
CA SER A 316 -0.12 25.98 4.13
C SER A 316 0.93 24.95 3.72
N LEU A 317 0.63 23.64 3.84
CA LEU A 317 1.55 22.58 3.46
C LEU A 317 1.68 22.49 1.94
N LYS A 318 2.91 22.36 1.48
CA LYS A 318 3.21 22.27 0.04
C LYS A 318 3.20 20.81 -0.40
N VAL A 319 2.45 20.52 -1.44
CA VAL A 319 2.31 19.14 -1.97
C VAL A 319 3.66 18.58 -2.40
N GLU A 320 4.50 19.40 -3.03
CA GLU A 320 5.84 19.00 -3.51
C GLU A 320 6.81 18.59 -2.39
N ASP A 321 6.57 19.02 -1.16
CA ASP A 321 7.39 18.59 -0.01
C ASP A 321 7.09 17.14 0.41
N PHE A 322 5.93 16.61 0.05
CA PHE A 322 5.46 15.26 0.39
C PHE A 322 5.28 14.35 -0.82
N TRP A 323 4.85 14.89 -1.97
CA TRP A 323 4.46 14.12 -3.14
C TRP A 323 5.34 14.38 -4.36
N SER A 324 5.56 13.34 -5.16
CA SER A 324 6.21 13.40 -6.46
C SER A 324 5.18 13.24 -7.58
N LEU A 325 4.48 14.33 -7.91
CA LEU A 325 3.37 14.30 -8.88
C LEU A 325 3.84 14.14 -10.34
N LYS A 326 5.10 14.44 -10.64
CA LYS A 326 5.61 14.40 -12.02
C LYS A 326 5.54 12.99 -12.63
N GLN A 327 6.01 11.98 -11.89
CA GLN A 327 5.98 10.58 -12.32
C GLN A 327 4.54 10.08 -12.40
N LEU A 328 3.71 10.47 -11.43
CA LEU A 328 2.32 10.09 -11.39
C LEU A 328 1.57 10.62 -12.61
N ASN A 329 1.65 11.91 -12.91
CA ASN A 329 0.96 12.52 -14.04
C ASN A 329 1.38 11.87 -15.37
N ALA A 330 2.67 11.59 -15.55
CA ALA A 330 3.16 10.90 -16.75
C ALA A 330 2.57 9.48 -16.90
N ALA A 331 2.37 8.75 -15.80
CA ALA A 331 1.75 7.42 -15.82
C ALA A 331 0.25 7.51 -16.13
N VAL A 332 -0.46 8.45 -15.51
CA VAL A 332 -1.89 8.70 -15.74
C VAL A 332 -2.16 9.05 -17.20
N ASP A 333 -1.37 9.95 -17.78
CA ASP A 333 -1.47 10.35 -19.19
C ASP A 333 -1.26 9.16 -20.13
N LYS A 334 -0.22 8.35 -19.85
CA LYS A 334 0.11 7.20 -20.70
C LYS A 334 -0.96 6.10 -20.64
N VAL A 335 -1.43 5.74 -19.47
CA VAL A 335 -2.48 4.72 -19.31
C VAL A 335 -3.82 5.25 -19.82
N GLY A 336 -4.10 6.56 -19.73
CA GLY A 336 -5.26 7.20 -20.31
C GLY A 336 -5.32 7.08 -21.83
N GLN A 337 -4.18 7.24 -22.50
CA GLN A 337 -4.06 7.12 -23.98
C GLN A 337 -4.17 5.65 -24.45
N SER A 338 -3.83 4.68 -23.63
CA SER A 338 -3.87 3.25 -23.99
C SER A 338 -5.25 2.61 -23.82
N GLY A 339 -6.18 3.30 -23.18
CA GLY A 339 -7.53 2.82 -22.85
C GLY A 339 -8.68 3.48 -23.62
N SER A 340 -8.35 4.34 -24.59
CA SER A 340 -9.31 5.03 -25.47
C SER A 340 -9.49 4.31 -26.81
#